data_a3856284944ee998ed35cf065c29dad1
#
_entry.id   a3856284944ee998ed35cf065c29dad1
#
_cell.length_a   1.000
_cell.length_b   1.000
_cell.length_c   1.000
_cell.angle_alpha   90.00
_cell.angle_beta   90.00
_cell.angle_gamma   90.00
#
_symmetry.space_group_name_H-M   'P 1'
#
loop_
_entity.id
_entity.type
_entity.pdbx_description
1 polymer ?
#
loop_
_entity_poly.entity_id
_entity_poly.type
_entity_poly.pdbx_seq_one_letter_code
_entity_poly.pdbx_strand_id
1 'polypeptide(L)'
;GSYTGLRIGVSEAKGLCFGLKVPLIAVHTLELLACATMFKTYFDEDVLYCPMIDARRMEVYTAVYDNALNAVRPVQACVVDENSFADLLADRRVVFSGNGAAKCKEVIRHENAIFVDDIVPLATDMLALAERAYRQGQFEDVAYFEPFYLKEFIATTPKNKVL
;
A
#
# COMPACT_ATOMS: atom_id res chain seq x y z
N GLY A 1 -0.74 1.19 -8.96
CA GLY A 1 -0.48 1.70 -10.32
C GLY A 1 -0.17 0.59 -11.32
N SER A 2 -0.16 0.91 -12.61
CA SER A 2 0.29 -0.03 -13.64
C SER A 2 1.82 -0.16 -13.64
N TYR A 3 2.36 -1.27 -14.15
CA TYR A 3 3.81 -1.44 -14.32
C TYR A 3 4.44 -0.31 -15.14
N THR A 4 3.79 0.09 -16.25
CA THR A 4 4.22 1.21 -17.08
C THR A 4 4.23 2.53 -16.32
N GLY A 5 3.15 2.83 -15.58
CA GLY A 5 3.05 4.06 -14.80
C GLY A 5 4.10 4.15 -13.70
N LEU A 6 4.37 3.04 -13.01
CA LEU A 6 5.43 2.99 -11.98
C LEU A 6 6.82 3.24 -12.58
N ARG A 7 7.12 2.64 -13.73
CA ARG A 7 8.42 2.84 -14.42
C ARG A 7 8.58 4.27 -14.90
N ILE A 8 7.54 4.88 -15.49
CA ILE A 8 7.58 6.27 -15.93
C ILE A 8 7.82 7.19 -14.72
N GLY A 9 7.01 7.07 -13.66
CA GLY A 9 7.13 7.94 -12.49
C GLY A 9 8.49 7.80 -11.78
N VAL A 10 9.00 6.59 -11.63
CA VAL A 10 10.32 6.37 -11.03
C VAL A 10 11.42 6.94 -11.91
N SER A 11 11.36 6.76 -13.24
CA SER A 11 12.36 7.31 -14.16
C SER A 11 12.37 8.84 -14.13
N GLU A 12 11.20 9.47 -14.07
CA GLU A 12 11.06 10.91 -13.94
C GLU A 12 11.63 11.42 -12.60
N ALA A 13 11.27 10.79 -11.49
CA ALA A 13 11.80 11.14 -10.17
C ALA A 13 13.32 11.00 -10.11
N LYS A 14 13.88 9.91 -10.64
CA LYS A 14 15.35 9.70 -10.74
C LYS A 14 16.01 10.79 -11.56
N GLY A 15 15.44 11.15 -12.72
CA GLY A 15 15.96 12.21 -13.59
C GLY A 15 15.99 13.58 -12.89
N LEU A 16 14.90 13.92 -12.16
CA LEU A 16 14.84 15.15 -11.37
C LEU A 16 15.85 15.15 -10.22
N CYS A 17 15.91 14.07 -9.45
CA CYS A 17 16.89 13.96 -8.36
C CYS A 17 18.33 14.06 -8.84
N PHE A 18 18.66 13.38 -9.93
CA PHE A 18 20.00 13.45 -10.54
C PHE A 18 20.34 14.86 -11.03
N GLY A 19 19.43 15.48 -11.78
CA GLY A 19 19.65 16.82 -12.35
C GLY A 19 19.75 17.91 -11.30
N LEU A 20 18.93 17.84 -10.25
CA LEU A 20 18.89 18.83 -9.18
C LEU A 20 19.87 18.51 -8.03
N LYS A 21 20.51 17.36 -8.05
CA LYS A 21 21.41 16.87 -6.98
C LYS A 21 20.73 16.83 -5.61
N VAL A 22 19.47 16.37 -5.59
CA VAL A 22 18.70 16.15 -4.36
C VAL A 22 18.48 14.65 -4.12
N PRO A 23 18.33 14.20 -2.87
CA PRO A 23 18.12 12.79 -2.57
C PRO A 23 16.76 12.30 -3.09
N LEU A 24 16.69 11.01 -3.44
CA LEU A 24 15.47 10.30 -3.78
C LEU A 24 14.91 9.60 -2.56
N ILE A 25 13.61 9.77 -2.30
CA ILE A 25 12.88 9.10 -1.22
C ILE A 25 11.78 8.26 -1.84
N ALA A 26 11.66 7.01 -1.40
CA ALA A 26 10.54 6.13 -1.74
C ALA A 26 9.57 6.00 -0.57
N VAL A 27 8.28 6.05 -0.88
CA VAL A 27 7.19 5.79 0.08
C VAL A 27 6.36 4.63 -0.43
N HIS A 28 6.22 3.58 0.37
CA HIS A 28 5.41 2.43 0.01
C HIS A 28 3.92 2.77 -0.01
N THR A 29 3.22 2.36 -1.09
CA THR A 29 1.80 2.71 -1.28
C THR A 29 0.90 2.17 -0.15
N LEU A 30 1.18 0.99 0.40
CA LEU A 30 0.40 0.45 1.52
C LEU A 30 0.62 1.25 2.81
N GLU A 31 1.85 1.66 3.09
CA GLU A 31 2.14 2.53 4.23
C GLU A 31 1.48 3.90 4.06
N LEU A 32 1.50 4.44 2.84
CA LEU A 32 0.80 5.68 2.50
C LEU A 32 -0.71 5.58 2.76
N LEU A 33 -1.34 4.48 2.34
CA LEU A 33 -2.77 4.23 2.58
C LEU A 33 -3.08 4.09 4.08
N ALA A 34 -2.23 3.40 4.85
CA ALA A 34 -2.39 3.30 6.29
C ALA A 34 -2.30 4.70 6.95
N CYS A 35 -1.30 5.47 6.59
CA CYS A 35 -1.11 6.86 7.05
C CYS A 35 -2.32 7.73 6.69
N ALA A 36 -2.80 7.68 5.44
CA ALA A 36 -3.99 8.42 5.00
C ALA A 36 -5.25 8.01 5.77
N THR A 37 -5.39 6.72 6.10
CA THR A 37 -6.49 6.22 6.93
C THR A 37 -6.42 6.81 8.34
N MET A 38 -5.25 6.82 8.97
CA MET A 38 -5.03 7.41 10.29
C MET A 38 -5.41 8.89 10.34
N PHE A 39 -5.08 9.67 9.32
CA PHE A 39 -5.41 11.09 9.26
C PHE A 39 -6.90 11.38 9.01
N LYS A 40 -7.61 10.45 8.37
CA LYS A 40 -9.03 10.60 8.06
C LYS A 40 -9.97 9.99 9.11
N THR A 41 -9.42 9.17 10.00
CA THR A 41 -10.20 8.47 11.04
C THR A 41 -9.57 8.68 12.40
N TYR A 42 -10.40 8.68 13.44
CA TYR A 42 -9.94 8.76 14.81
C TYR A 42 -10.49 7.57 15.60
N PHE A 43 -9.61 6.87 16.30
CA PHE A 43 -9.96 5.78 17.20
C PHE A 43 -9.34 6.05 18.57
N ASP A 44 -10.15 5.94 19.63
CA ASP A 44 -9.69 6.14 21.01
C ASP A 44 -8.89 4.96 21.57
N GLU A 45 -8.82 3.88 20.81
CA GLU A 45 -8.18 2.62 21.19
C GLU A 45 -7.06 2.23 20.22
N ASP A 46 -6.25 1.28 20.65
CA ASP A 46 -5.18 0.71 19.81
C ASP A 46 -5.80 -0.22 18.74
N VAL A 47 -5.82 0.26 17.49
CA VAL A 47 -6.32 -0.46 16.33
C VAL A 47 -5.17 -0.84 15.39
N LEU A 48 -5.39 -1.84 14.55
CA LEU A 48 -4.48 -2.17 13.45
C LEU A 48 -5.02 -1.61 12.13
N TYR A 49 -4.14 -1.13 11.27
CA TYR A 49 -4.48 -0.64 9.94
C TYR A 49 -4.05 -1.65 8.89
N CYS A 50 -5.01 -2.10 8.09
CA CYS A 50 -4.82 -3.10 7.05
C CYS A 50 -5.21 -2.52 5.68
N PRO A 51 -4.35 -1.69 5.06
CA PRO A 51 -4.58 -1.18 3.72
C PRO A 51 -4.57 -2.31 2.69
N MET A 52 -5.46 -2.22 1.71
CA MET A 52 -5.64 -3.22 0.66
C MET A 52 -5.64 -2.59 -0.73
N ILE A 53 -4.78 -3.07 -1.59
CA ILE A 53 -4.78 -2.73 -3.02
C ILE A 53 -5.35 -3.90 -3.80
N ASP A 54 -6.29 -3.64 -4.68
CA ASP A 54 -6.92 -4.68 -5.51
C ASP A 54 -5.90 -5.37 -6.43
N ALA A 55 -5.81 -6.70 -6.32
CA ALA A 55 -4.97 -7.56 -7.15
C ALA A 55 -5.79 -8.52 -8.03
N ARG A 56 -7.03 -8.16 -8.31
CA ARG A 56 -8.06 -8.93 -9.06
C ARG A 56 -8.64 -10.11 -8.27
N ARG A 57 -9.84 -10.54 -8.68
CA ARG A 57 -10.61 -11.59 -7.97
C ARG A 57 -10.66 -11.26 -6.47
N MET A 58 -10.51 -12.27 -5.60
CA MET A 58 -10.44 -12.07 -4.14
C MET A 58 -9.01 -11.87 -3.61
N GLU A 59 -8.05 -11.59 -4.49
CA GLU A 59 -6.67 -11.29 -4.08
C GLU A 59 -6.47 -9.80 -3.87
N VAL A 60 -5.71 -9.46 -2.83
CA VAL A 60 -5.27 -8.10 -2.51
C VAL A 60 -3.78 -8.08 -2.22
N TYR A 61 -3.13 -6.95 -2.47
CA TYR A 61 -1.84 -6.63 -1.86
C TYR A 61 -2.11 -5.89 -0.56
N THR A 62 -1.54 -6.36 0.53
CA THR A 62 -1.81 -5.85 1.86
C THR A 62 -0.59 -5.93 2.77
N ALA A 63 -0.62 -5.16 3.83
CA ALA A 63 0.26 -5.23 4.99
C ALA A 63 -0.58 -4.85 6.22
N VAL A 64 -0.07 -5.05 7.41
CA VAL A 64 -0.75 -4.62 8.63
C VAL A 64 0.20 -3.75 9.44
N TYR A 65 -0.29 -2.59 9.87
CA TYR A 65 0.46 -1.60 10.62
C TYR A 65 -0.18 -1.30 11.97
N ASP A 66 0.63 -0.97 12.96
CA ASP A 66 0.19 -0.39 14.23
C ASP A 66 0.00 1.13 14.13
N ASN A 67 -0.41 1.77 15.23
CA ASN A 67 -0.61 3.23 15.33
C ASN A 67 0.68 4.06 15.13
N ALA A 68 1.86 3.44 15.23
CA ALA A 68 3.15 4.06 14.97
C ALA A 68 3.67 3.80 13.54
N LEU A 69 2.84 3.15 12.69
CA LEU A 69 3.20 2.68 11.35
C LEU A 69 4.32 1.64 11.33
N ASN A 70 4.52 0.89 12.42
CA ASN A 70 5.35 -0.29 12.38
C ASN A 70 4.59 -1.43 11.71
N ALA A 71 5.28 -2.18 10.83
CA ALA A 71 4.68 -3.32 10.16
C ALA A 71 4.51 -4.49 11.16
N VAL A 72 3.26 -4.78 11.52
CA VAL A 72 2.86 -5.98 12.29
C VAL A 72 2.86 -7.21 11.37
N ARG A 73 2.46 -7.02 10.11
CA ARG A 73 2.62 -7.98 9.03
C ARG A 73 3.25 -7.31 7.81
N PRO A 74 4.25 -7.95 7.20
CA PRO A 74 4.91 -7.39 6.02
C PRO A 74 3.98 -7.36 4.81
N VAL A 75 4.41 -6.63 3.79
CA VAL A 75 3.70 -6.58 2.50
C VAL A 75 3.61 -7.97 1.88
N GLN A 76 2.41 -8.38 1.51
CA GLN A 76 2.14 -9.66 0.88
C GLN A 76 0.95 -9.62 -0.08
N ALA A 77 0.89 -10.60 -0.98
CA ALA A 77 -0.31 -10.91 -1.73
C ALA A 77 -1.16 -11.89 -0.90
N CYS A 78 -2.43 -11.59 -0.72
CA CYS A 78 -3.35 -12.40 0.08
C CYS A 78 -4.62 -12.68 -0.71
N VAL A 79 -4.97 -13.95 -0.86
CA VAL A 79 -6.31 -14.34 -1.32
C VAL A 79 -7.21 -14.35 -0.09
N VAL A 80 -8.18 -13.43 -0.09
CA VAL A 80 -9.02 -13.19 1.08
C VAL A 80 -10.21 -14.14 1.11
N ASP A 81 -10.39 -14.78 2.24
CA ASP A 81 -11.51 -15.65 2.60
C ASP A 81 -12.10 -15.28 3.97
N GLU A 82 -13.08 -16.03 4.44
CA GLU A 82 -13.77 -15.80 5.72
C GLU A 82 -12.87 -15.95 6.95
N ASN A 83 -11.76 -16.68 6.84
CA ASN A 83 -10.80 -16.92 7.92
C ASN A 83 -9.59 -15.95 7.85
N SER A 84 -9.53 -15.17 6.80
CA SER A 84 -8.44 -14.21 6.61
C SER A 84 -8.45 -13.18 7.74
N PHE A 85 -7.29 -12.96 8.36
CA PHE A 85 -7.09 -12.04 9.50
C PHE A 85 -7.80 -12.44 10.81
N ALA A 86 -8.38 -13.66 10.91
CA ALA A 86 -9.12 -14.11 12.11
C ALA A 86 -8.29 -13.99 13.40
N ASP A 87 -7.00 -14.30 13.33
CA ASP A 87 -6.06 -14.18 14.45
C ASP A 87 -5.88 -12.73 14.95
N LEU A 88 -5.87 -11.75 14.05
CA LEU A 88 -5.80 -10.33 14.41
C LEU A 88 -7.14 -9.83 14.94
N LEU A 89 -8.22 -10.24 14.28
CA LEU A 89 -9.57 -9.84 14.62
C LEU A 89 -10.04 -10.42 15.97
N ALA A 90 -9.48 -11.55 16.41
CA ALA A 90 -9.78 -12.12 17.72
C ALA A 90 -9.37 -11.19 18.88
N ASP A 91 -8.27 -10.46 18.72
CA ASP A 91 -7.65 -9.68 19.80
C ASP A 91 -7.88 -8.18 19.67
N ARG A 92 -8.01 -7.66 18.44
CA ARG A 92 -8.02 -6.21 18.16
C ARG A 92 -8.97 -5.84 17.03
N ARG A 93 -9.37 -4.58 17.03
CA ARG A 93 -10.05 -3.98 15.87
C ARG A 93 -9.04 -3.77 14.75
N VAL A 94 -9.45 -4.14 13.54
CA VAL A 94 -8.65 -3.99 12.32
C VAL A 94 -9.40 -3.09 11.35
N VAL A 95 -8.74 -2.02 10.93
CA VAL A 95 -9.27 -1.01 10.01
C VAL A 95 -8.80 -1.36 8.59
N PHE A 96 -9.73 -1.82 7.78
CA PHE A 96 -9.51 -2.14 6.37
C PHE A 96 -9.80 -0.93 5.49
N SER A 97 -8.91 -0.57 4.58
CA SER A 97 -9.03 0.60 3.70
C SER A 97 -8.40 0.37 2.34
N GLY A 98 -8.61 1.31 1.42
CA GLY A 98 -8.08 1.24 0.06
C GLY A 98 -9.01 0.51 -0.91
N ASN A 99 -8.67 0.53 -2.20
CA ASN A 99 -9.53 0.04 -3.28
C ASN A 99 -9.74 -1.48 -3.31
N GLY A 100 -8.95 -2.24 -2.57
CA GLY A 100 -9.13 -3.69 -2.38
C GLY A 100 -10.07 -4.05 -1.23
N ALA A 101 -10.35 -3.12 -0.31
CA ALA A 101 -11.10 -3.40 0.91
C ALA A 101 -12.60 -3.64 0.63
N ALA A 102 -13.20 -2.90 -0.29
CA ALA A 102 -14.64 -2.98 -0.56
C ALA A 102 -15.12 -4.38 -0.91
N LYS A 103 -14.40 -5.12 -1.76
CA LYS A 103 -14.74 -6.50 -2.13
C LYS A 103 -14.56 -7.49 -0.98
N CYS A 104 -13.73 -7.17 0.00
CA CYS A 104 -13.46 -8.02 1.16
C CYS A 104 -14.50 -7.88 2.26
N LYS A 105 -15.28 -6.79 2.25
CA LYS A 105 -16.32 -6.46 3.25
C LYS A 105 -17.41 -7.53 3.37
N GLU A 106 -17.73 -8.19 2.25
CA GLU A 106 -18.75 -9.25 2.25
C GLU A 106 -18.24 -10.59 2.80
N VAL A 107 -16.93 -10.78 2.78
CA VAL A 107 -16.24 -12.02 3.16
C VAL A 107 -15.72 -11.94 4.59
N ILE A 108 -15.07 -10.84 4.95
CA ILE A 108 -14.60 -10.62 6.34
C ILE A 108 -15.75 -10.06 7.16
N ARG A 109 -16.45 -10.95 7.88
CA ARG A 109 -17.58 -10.59 8.75
C ARG A 109 -17.21 -10.83 10.20
N HIS A 110 -16.71 -9.80 10.86
CA HIS A 110 -16.32 -9.86 12.27
C HIS A 110 -16.62 -8.52 12.94
N GLU A 111 -17.02 -8.53 14.23
CA GLU A 111 -17.34 -7.30 14.98
C GLU A 111 -16.16 -6.33 15.09
N ASN A 112 -14.93 -6.86 15.11
CA ASN A 112 -13.70 -6.09 15.15
C ASN A 112 -13.19 -5.65 13.75
N ALA A 113 -13.89 -5.98 12.67
CA ALA A 113 -13.56 -5.53 11.33
C ALA A 113 -14.22 -4.19 11.01
N ILE A 114 -13.41 -3.15 10.80
CA ILE A 114 -13.87 -1.82 10.44
C ILE A 114 -13.46 -1.54 9.00
N PHE A 115 -14.39 -1.14 8.14
CA PHE A 115 -14.11 -0.79 6.77
C PHE A 115 -14.27 0.71 6.58
N VAL A 116 -13.22 1.34 6.04
CA VAL A 116 -13.19 2.77 5.72
C VAL A 116 -13.12 2.93 4.21
N ASP A 117 -14.17 3.52 3.66
CA ASP A 117 -14.29 3.77 2.23
C ASP A 117 -13.53 5.05 1.81
N ASP A 118 -13.35 5.24 0.52
CA ASP A 118 -12.77 6.46 -0.10
C ASP A 118 -11.34 6.82 0.34
N ILE A 119 -10.58 5.82 0.78
CA ILE A 119 -9.14 5.98 1.01
C ILE A 119 -8.40 5.66 -0.29
N VAL A 120 -7.77 6.69 -0.85
CA VAL A 120 -6.96 6.59 -2.08
C VAL A 120 -5.56 7.16 -1.82
N PRO A 121 -4.53 6.64 -2.48
CA PRO A 121 -3.17 7.14 -2.31
C PRO A 121 -3.00 8.48 -3.04
N LEU A 122 -2.96 9.57 -2.32
CA LEU A 122 -2.70 10.91 -2.87
C LEU A 122 -1.25 11.33 -2.62
N ALA A 123 -0.66 12.07 -3.56
CA ALA A 123 0.69 12.59 -3.40
C ALA A 123 0.81 13.53 -2.19
N THR A 124 -0.25 14.25 -1.85
CA THR A 124 -0.32 15.13 -0.67
C THR A 124 -0.15 14.38 0.64
N ASP A 125 -0.60 13.11 0.69
CA ASP A 125 -0.53 12.29 1.91
C ASP A 125 0.91 11.75 2.16
N MET A 126 1.81 11.89 1.17
CA MET A 126 3.21 11.46 1.30
C MET A 126 4.04 12.35 2.23
N LEU A 127 3.59 13.59 2.50
CA LEU A 127 4.42 14.60 3.16
C LEU A 127 5.00 14.11 4.49
N ALA A 128 4.17 13.59 5.39
CA ALA A 128 4.61 13.13 6.70
C ALA A 128 5.62 11.97 6.61
N LEU A 129 5.37 11.02 5.70
CA LEU A 129 6.25 9.86 5.50
C LEU A 129 7.58 10.26 4.85
N ALA A 130 7.53 11.13 3.85
CA ALA A 130 8.72 11.64 3.16
C ALA A 130 9.58 12.50 4.11
N GLU A 131 8.97 13.35 4.95
CA GLU A 131 9.69 14.13 5.94
C GLU A 131 10.35 13.25 7.00
N ARG A 132 9.64 12.20 7.47
CA ARG A 132 10.22 11.21 8.40
C ARG A 132 11.42 10.52 7.77
N ALA A 133 11.30 10.03 6.54
CA ALA A 133 12.38 9.38 5.82
C ALA A 133 13.58 10.32 5.60
N TYR A 134 13.32 11.58 5.25
CA TYR A 134 14.36 12.58 5.09
C TYR A 134 15.14 12.84 6.37
N ARG A 135 14.44 13.04 7.50
CA ARG A 135 15.08 13.22 8.82
C ARG A 135 15.88 12.03 9.28
N GLN A 136 15.50 10.83 8.86
CA GLN A 136 16.19 9.57 9.18
C GLN A 136 17.31 9.24 8.18
N GLY A 137 17.50 10.06 7.14
CA GLY A 137 18.50 9.80 6.11
C GLY A 137 18.19 8.58 5.24
N GLN A 138 16.94 8.18 5.15
CA GLN A 138 16.48 7.04 4.34
C GLN A 138 16.34 7.47 2.89
N PHE A 139 17.43 7.38 2.15
CA PHE A 139 17.50 7.77 0.74
C PHE A 139 17.74 6.55 -0.13
N GLU A 140 17.13 6.57 -1.30
CA GLU A 140 17.33 5.56 -2.33
C GLU A 140 18.52 5.89 -3.22
N ASP A 141 19.18 4.87 -3.74
CA ASP A 141 20.21 5.04 -4.76
C ASP A 141 19.57 5.45 -6.09
N VAL A 142 19.83 6.67 -6.53
CA VAL A 142 19.24 7.22 -7.75
C VAL A 142 19.59 6.38 -9.00
N ALA A 143 20.75 5.73 -9.05
CA ALA A 143 21.14 4.90 -10.18
C ALA A 143 20.42 3.54 -10.19
N TYR A 144 20.26 2.90 -9.04
CA TYR A 144 19.80 1.51 -8.95
C TYR A 144 18.38 1.33 -8.41
N PHE A 145 17.74 2.39 -7.86
CA PHE A 145 16.37 2.27 -7.36
C PHE A 145 15.40 1.78 -8.43
N GLU A 146 14.57 0.81 -8.06
CA GLU A 146 13.50 0.26 -8.88
C GLU A 146 12.18 0.23 -8.09
N PRO A 147 11.02 0.29 -8.77
CA PRO A 147 9.74 0.09 -8.10
C PRO A 147 9.68 -1.27 -7.41
N PHE A 148 9.04 -1.34 -6.25
CA PHE A 148 8.83 -2.60 -5.57
C PHE A 148 7.75 -3.43 -6.29
N TYR A 149 8.17 -4.50 -6.95
CA TYR A 149 7.29 -5.45 -7.61
C TYR A 149 7.06 -6.66 -6.72
N LEU A 150 5.87 -6.76 -6.11
CA LEU A 150 5.51 -7.92 -5.27
C LEU A 150 5.30 -9.20 -6.09
N LYS A 151 4.87 -9.04 -7.35
CA LYS A 151 4.75 -10.13 -8.33
C LYS A 151 5.53 -9.77 -9.59
N GLU A 152 6.15 -10.79 -10.18
CA GLU A 152 6.79 -10.65 -11.49
C GLU A 152 5.76 -10.29 -12.58
N PHE A 153 6.21 -9.52 -13.56
CA PHE A 153 5.41 -9.19 -14.73
C PHE A 153 5.26 -10.42 -15.61
N ILE A 154 4.04 -10.97 -15.69
CA ILE A 154 3.69 -12.02 -16.65
C ILE A 154 3.05 -11.33 -17.85
N ALA A 155 3.77 -11.27 -18.97
CA ALA A 155 3.24 -10.77 -20.23
C ALA A 155 2.11 -11.71 -20.72
N THR A 156 0.90 -11.18 -20.85
CA THR A 156 -0.19 -11.91 -21.51
C THR A 156 -0.03 -11.74 -23.02
N THR A 157 0.14 -12.82 -23.75
CA THR A 157 0.05 -12.81 -25.22
C THR A 157 -1.36 -12.36 -25.63
N PRO A 158 -1.48 -11.37 -26.53
CA PRO A 158 -2.78 -10.94 -27.03
C PRO A 158 -3.52 -12.13 -27.66
N LYS A 159 -4.78 -12.35 -27.29
CA LYS A 159 -5.60 -13.43 -27.86
C LYS A 159 -5.94 -13.24 -29.35
N ASN A 160 -5.75 -12.04 -29.90
CA ASN A 160 -5.95 -11.74 -31.29
C ASN A 160 -4.62 -11.38 -31.94
N LYS A 161 -4.13 -12.22 -32.84
CA LYS A 161 -3.15 -11.82 -33.84
C LYS A 161 -3.84 -10.79 -34.73
N VAL A 162 -3.44 -9.52 -34.60
CA VAL A 162 -3.75 -8.53 -35.62
C VAL A 162 -2.89 -8.90 -36.84
N LEU A 163 -3.55 -9.41 -37.89
CA LEU A 163 -2.95 -9.60 -39.21
C LEU A 163 -2.70 -8.24 -39.85
#